data_929129c30cfd80e941d0c6b5927f52fe
#
_entry.id   929129c30cfd80e941d0c6b5927f52fe
#
_cell.length_a   1.000
_cell.length_b   1.000
_cell.length_c   1.000
_cell.angle_alpha   90.00
_cell.angle_beta   90.00
_cell.angle_gamma   90.00
#
_symmetry.space_group_name_H-M   'P 1'
#
loop_
_entity.id
_entity.type
_entity.pdbx_description
1 polymer ?
#
loop_
_entity_poly.entity_id
_entity_poly.type
_entity_poly.pdbx_seq_one_letter_code
_entity_poly.pdbx_strand_id
1 'polypeptide(L)'
;MTKVIKNVHVFDGNTVSTELAHVVIENGYIQSIGAMVPEMCEEFNARELTLLPGFIDTHIHIDSHENCELAVKSGVTTFIDQMCDKTELIDSLIEPDEPITNVRSVYMPVQAQSGKMFIDAIGYEPPYVKTKDDVRRTIDTEIAKGAIMIKMLLDLPPITMGMLSEELIEETVRHAHECGKLVSAHTTSVEAYRLAAKYGVDILNHTPKDEPVPMEIIEEIKEKDLTVIPTMVMQEGIVRNMQKVMPERAGNFDNVMETVRRLHEAGVRMLVGTDANRTNKMCFITHGESIFHEFDFLHEAGLSNLDILRGTTSTAADIFGLHDRGCIEVGKRADLILVEGDPTKDISVCRNIKKVWVKGIEAL
;
A
#
# COMPACT_ATOMS: atom_id res chain seq x y z
N MET A 1 5.19 20.91 -22.35
CA MET A 1 5.88 22.11 -21.83
C MET A 1 6.94 21.62 -20.87
N THR A 2 8.16 22.12 -21.01
CA THR A 2 9.28 21.73 -20.14
C THR A 2 9.20 22.49 -18.83
N LYS A 3 9.29 21.78 -17.70
CA LYS A 3 9.33 22.34 -16.33
C LYS A 3 10.65 22.00 -15.68
N VAL A 4 11.13 22.85 -14.78
CA VAL A 4 12.36 22.61 -14.02
C VAL A 4 12.14 22.93 -12.55
N ILE A 5 12.41 21.94 -11.69
CA ILE A 5 12.54 22.13 -10.25
C ILE A 5 14.02 22.40 -9.95
N LYS A 6 14.32 23.64 -9.51
CA LYS A 6 15.70 24.11 -9.31
C LYS A 6 16.12 24.10 -7.86
N ASN A 7 17.42 23.89 -7.63
CA ASN A 7 18.07 24.00 -6.31
C ASN A 7 17.38 23.11 -5.27
N VAL A 8 17.28 21.82 -5.55
CA VAL A 8 16.58 20.83 -4.74
C VAL A 8 17.54 19.71 -4.31
N HIS A 9 17.43 19.26 -3.07
CA HIS A 9 17.98 17.98 -2.64
C HIS A 9 17.11 16.85 -3.17
N VAL A 10 17.71 15.79 -3.71
CA VAL A 10 16.97 14.67 -4.31
C VAL A 10 17.14 13.43 -3.45
N PHE A 11 16.03 12.81 -3.06
CA PHE A 11 16.01 11.47 -2.51
C PHE A 11 15.93 10.46 -3.66
N ASP A 12 16.95 9.64 -3.83
CA ASP A 12 17.10 8.67 -4.92
C ASP A 12 16.53 7.28 -4.61
N GLY A 13 15.83 7.12 -3.49
CA GLY A 13 15.37 5.84 -2.95
C GLY A 13 16.30 5.26 -1.87
N ASN A 14 17.49 5.84 -1.68
CA ASN A 14 18.47 5.40 -0.69
C ASN A 14 18.97 6.54 0.20
N THR A 15 19.29 7.68 -0.41
CA THR A 15 19.90 8.83 0.28
C THR A 15 19.29 10.12 -0.24
N VAL A 16 19.36 11.16 0.59
CA VAL A 16 19.14 12.54 0.15
C VAL A 16 20.48 13.11 -0.33
N SER A 17 20.50 13.68 -1.53
CA SER A 17 21.72 14.27 -2.10
C SER A 17 22.26 15.40 -1.23
N THR A 18 23.58 15.47 -1.05
CA THR A 18 24.24 16.60 -0.37
C THR A 18 24.36 17.83 -1.28
N GLU A 19 24.46 17.59 -2.60
CA GLU A 19 24.53 18.64 -3.61
C GLU A 19 23.12 18.94 -4.13
N LEU A 20 22.90 20.22 -4.47
CA LEU A 20 21.66 20.67 -5.10
C LEU A 20 21.64 20.28 -6.57
N ALA A 21 20.53 19.78 -7.03
CA ALA A 21 20.28 19.43 -8.43
C ALA A 21 19.16 20.28 -9.02
N HIS A 22 19.03 20.23 -10.33
CA HIS A 22 17.86 20.65 -11.10
C HIS A 22 17.22 19.42 -11.72
N VAL A 23 15.92 19.27 -11.54
CA VAL A 23 15.15 18.16 -12.11
C VAL A 23 14.30 18.71 -13.25
N VAL A 24 14.58 18.27 -14.45
CA VAL A 24 13.87 18.69 -15.66
C VAL A 24 12.78 17.67 -15.97
N ILE A 25 11.55 18.19 -16.17
CA ILE A 25 10.36 17.38 -16.45
C ILE A 25 9.80 17.79 -17.80
N GLU A 26 9.55 16.81 -18.66
CA GLU A 26 8.89 17.03 -19.94
C GLU A 26 7.88 15.92 -20.24
N ASN A 27 6.69 16.28 -20.71
CA ASN A 27 5.60 15.35 -21.03
C ASN A 27 5.25 14.38 -19.87
N GLY A 28 5.43 14.83 -18.63
CA GLY A 28 5.11 14.05 -17.43
C GLY A 28 6.23 13.12 -16.95
N TYR A 29 7.42 13.18 -17.57
CA TYR A 29 8.55 12.30 -17.24
C TYR A 29 9.80 13.11 -16.92
N ILE A 30 10.67 12.56 -16.09
CA ILE A 30 11.95 13.13 -15.71
C ILE A 30 12.92 12.98 -16.90
N GLN A 31 13.39 14.09 -17.46
CA GLN A 31 14.29 14.11 -18.62
C GLN A 31 15.77 14.19 -18.23
N SER A 32 16.05 14.94 -17.17
CA SER A 32 17.42 15.04 -16.65
C SER A 32 17.43 15.46 -15.17
N ILE A 33 18.52 15.07 -14.50
CA ILE A 33 18.85 15.45 -13.14
C ILE A 33 20.30 15.95 -13.15
N GLY A 34 20.57 17.18 -12.70
CA GLY A 34 21.91 17.74 -12.69
C GLY A 34 21.95 19.26 -12.65
N ALA A 35 23.00 19.85 -13.21
CA ALA A 35 23.25 21.29 -13.11
C ALA A 35 22.67 22.12 -14.28
N MET A 36 22.27 21.50 -15.39
CA MET A 36 21.80 22.22 -16.58
C MET A 36 20.31 22.53 -16.50
N VAL A 37 19.96 23.77 -16.92
CA VAL A 37 18.59 24.25 -17.06
C VAL A 37 18.35 24.59 -18.54
N PRO A 38 17.28 24.10 -19.17
CA PRO A 38 16.90 24.46 -20.53
C PRO A 38 16.62 25.97 -20.66
N GLU A 39 16.93 26.56 -21.84
CA GLU A 39 16.74 28.00 -22.07
C GLU A 39 15.28 28.46 -22.02
N MET A 40 14.34 27.58 -22.41
CA MET A 40 12.89 27.88 -22.38
C MET A 40 12.15 26.81 -21.54
N CYS A 41 11.86 27.12 -20.30
CA CYS A 41 11.14 26.24 -19.38
C CYS A 41 10.37 27.06 -18.33
N GLU A 42 9.37 26.41 -17.74
CA GLU A 42 8.72 26.90 -16.53
C GLU A 42 9.59 26.51 -15.33
N GLU A 43 10.06 27.51 -14.57
CA GLU A 43 10.99 27.31 -13.47
C GLU A 43 10.30 27.40 -12.11
N PHE A 44 10.57 26.43 -11.25
CA PHE A 44 10.24 26.47 -9.82
C PHE A 44 11.52 26.36 -9.00
N ASN A 45 11.82 27.35 -8.17
CA ASN A 45 12.98 27.32 -7.27
C ASN A 45 12.60 26.67 -5.93
N ALA A 46 13.10 25.47 -5.68
CA ALA A 46 12.83 24.70 -4.47
C ALA A 46 13.56 25.20 -3.22
N ARG A 47 14.54 26.12 -3.35
CA ARG A 47 15.21 26.76 -2.21
C ARG A 47 15.77 25.78 -1.17
N GLU A 48 16.46 24.75 -1.63
CA GLU A 48 17.07 23.70 -0.79
C GLU A 48 16.09 22.77 -0.06
N LEU A 49 14.85 22.71 -0.50
CA LEU A 49 13.90 21.68 -0.05
C LEU A 49 14.28 20.30 -0.59
N THR A 50 13.67 19.24 -0.04
CA THR A 50 13.92 17.86 -0.47
C THR A 50 12.80 17.36 -1.39
N LEU A 51 13.19 16.82 -2.55
CA LEU A 51 12.31 16.19 -3.52
C LEU A 51 12.31 14.69 -3.30
N LEU A 52 11.11 14.11 -3.15
CA LEU A 52 10.86 12.69 -2.98
C LEU A 52 10.03 12.17 -4.16
N PRO A 53 10.09 10.85 -4.45
CA PRO A 53 9.06 10.21 -5.25
C PRO A 53 7.70 10.33 -4.56
N GLY A 54 6.62 10.36 -5.33
CA GLY A 54 5.27 10.27 -4.79
C GLY A 54 5.07 9.00 -3.97
N PHE A 55 4.37 9.09 -2.84
CA PHE A 55 4.10 7.94 -1.99
C PHE A 55 3.12 6.98 -2.66
N ILE A 56 3.34 5.70 -2.39
CA ILE A 56 2.47 4.60 -2.78
C ILE A 56 1.85 4.05 -1.48
N ASP A 57 0.54 4.22 -1.30
CA ASP A 57 -0.20 3.54 -0.24
C ASP A 57 -0.61 2.17 -0.77
N THR A 58 0.00 1.12 -0.22
CA THR A 58 -0.06 -0.23 -0.78
C THR A 58 -1.28 -1.03 -0.33
N HIS A 59 -2.14 -0.44 0.50
CA HIS A 59 -3.38 -1.07 0.93
C HIS A 59 -4.44 -0.02 1.25
N ILE A 60 -5.43 0.11 0.38
CA ILE A 60 -6.62 0.95 0.59
C ILE A 60 -7.87 0.26 0.04
N HIS A 61 -9.03 0.85 0.31
CA HIS A 61 -10.30 0.52 -0.32
C HIS A 61 -10.91 1.78 -0.92
N ILE A 62 -10.99 1.85 -2.26
CA ILE A 62 -11.50 3.01 -2.99
C ILE A 62 -13.04 2.97 -3.04
N ASP A 63 -13.69 4.10 -2.81
CA ASP A 63 -15.14 4.22 -2.95
C ASP A 63 -15.61 5.35 -3.87
N SER A 64 -14.75 6.34 -4.13
CA SER A 64 -15.04 7.52 -4.94
C SER A 64 -13.78 8.22 -5.46
N HIS A 65 -13.92 9.11 -6.43
CA HIS A 65 -12.85 10.02 -6.90
C HIS A 65 -12.31 10.91 -5.78
N GLU A 66 -13.15 11.34 -4.83
CA GLU A 66 -12.76 12.16 -3.69
C GLU A 66 -11.62 11.53 -2.87
N ASN A 67 -11.55 10.21 -2.80
CA ASN A 67 -10.46 9.52 -2.09
C ASN A 67 -9.10 9.88 -2.72
N CYS A 68 -9.03 9.94 -4.04
CA CYS A 68 -7.81 10.28 -4.78
C CYS A 68 -7.46 11.77 -4.67
N GLU A 69 -8.47 12.65 -4.66
CA GLU A 69 -8.31 14.09 -4.45
C GLU A 69 -7.81 14.43 -3.03
N LEU A 70 -8.22 13.66 -2.03
CA LEU A 70 -7.74 13.81 -0.67
C LEU A 70 -6.31 13.29 -0.52
N ALA A 71 -6.04 12.13 -1.10
CA ALA A 71 -4.75 11.44 -0.92
C ALA A 71 -3.59 12.19 -1.54
N VAL A 72 -3.77 12.79 -2.72
CA VAL A 72 -2.72 13.55 -3.40
C VAL A 72 -2.23 14.72 -2.56
N LYS A 73 -3.08 15.33 -1.73
CA LYS A 73 -2.71 16.42 -0.80
C LYS A 73 -1.71 15.98 0.29
N SER A 74 -1.68 14.68 0.58
CA SER A 74 -0.72 14.06 1.49
C SER A 74 0.47 13.42 0.77
N GLY A 75 0.66 13.75 -0.52
CA GLY A 75 1.76 13.22 -1.32
C GLY A 75 1.56 11.79 -1.82
N VAL A 76 0.43 11.16 -1.54
CA VAL A 76 0.11 9.84 -2.08
C VAL A 76 -0.30 10.00 -3.54
N THR A 77 0.53 9.50 -4.46
CA THR A 77 0.30 9.62 -5.90
C THR A 77 -0.18 8.31 -6.53
N THR A 78 -0.06 7.21 -5.79
CA THR A 78 -0.51 5.90 -6.24
C THR A 78 -1.17 5.13 -5.10
N PHE A 79 -2.32 4.52 -5.39
CA PHE A 79 -3.02 3.58 -4.53
C PHE A 79 -2.95 2.17 -5.06
N ILE A 80 -2.81 1.20 -4.16
CA ILE A 80 -3.09 -0.21 -4.41
C ILE A 80 -4.38 -0.55 -3.70
N ASP A 81 -5.46 -0.60 -4.45
CA ASP A 81 -6.78 -0.98 -3.94
C ASP A 81 -6.87 -2.50 -3.76
N GLN A 82 -7.29 -2.92 -2.59
CA GLN A 82 -7.28 -4.31 -2.16
C GLN A 82 -8.65 -4.99 -2.21
N MET A 83 -9.69 -4.27 -2.59
CA MET A 83 -11.03 -4.80 -2.91
C MET A 83 -11.96 -3.68 -3.37
N CYS A 84 -12.40 -3.73 -4.63
CA CYS A 84 -13.45 -2.84 -5.15
C CYS A 84 -14.27 -3.55 -6.22
N ASP A 85 -15.59 -3.52 -6.07
CA ASP A 85 -16.54 -4.08 -7.06
C ASP A 85 -16.93 -3.08 -8.16
N LYS A 86 -16.53 -1.80 -8.01
CA LYS A 86 -16.86 -0.72 -8.94
C LYS A 86 -15.83 -0.65 -10.07
N THR A 87 -15.88 -1.58 -11.02
CA THR A 87 -14.92 -1.66 -12.13
C THR A 87 -14.79 -0.34 -12.89
N GLU A 88 -15.91 0.34 -13.22
CA GLU A 88 -15.91 1.61 -13.94
C GLU A 88 -15.19 2.74 -13.15
N LEU A 89 -15.33 2.76 -11.83
CA LEU A 89 -14.61 3.70 -10.99
C LEU A 89 -13.10 3.42 -11.05
N ILE A 90 -12.69 2.17 -10.89
CA ILE A 90 -11.27 1.78 -10.98
C ILE A 90 -10.70 2.18 -12.35
N ASP A 91 -11.38 1.83 -13.44
CA ASP A 91 -10.92 2.11 -14.81
C ASP A 91 -10.71 3.62 -15.05
N SER A 92 -11.58 4.47 -14.49
CA SER A 92 -11.46 5.92 -14.58
C SER A 92 -10.28 6.49 -13.78
N LEU A 93 -9.74 5.74 -12.81
CA LEU A 93 -8.68 6.16 -11.90
C LEU A 93 -7.31 5.51 -12.19
N ILE A 94 -7.22 4.63 -13.19
CA ILE A 94 -5.93 4.02 -13.58
C ILE A 94 -4.97 5.09 -14.12
N GLU A 95 -5.43 5.94 -15.02
CA GLU A 95 -4.68 7.08 -15.57
C GLU A 95 -5.63 8.28 -15.74
N PRO A 96 -6.01 8.93 -14.62
CA PRO A 96 -6.91 10.07 -14.67
C PRO A 96 -6.28 11.27 -15.41
N ASP A 97 -7.11 12.07 -16.06
CA ASP A 97 -6.66 13.30 -16.73
C ASP A 97 -6.27 14.39 -15.72
N GLU A 98 -6.91 14.41 -14.55
CA GLU A 98 -6.60 15.31 -13.45
C GLU A 98 -5.37 14.84 -12.69
N PRO A 99 -4.60 15.76 -12.07
CA PRO A 99 -3.42 15.42 -11.26
C PRO A 99 -3.82 14.91 -9.85
N ILE A 100 -4.57 13.82 -9.81
CA ILE A 100 -4.97 13.13 -8.58
C ILE A 100 -4.25 11.79 -8.44
N THR A 101 -4.39 11.13 -7.30
CA THR A 101 -3.82 9.81 -7.04
C THR A 101 -4.35 8.80 -8.06
N ASN A 102 -3.43 8.05 -8.71
CA ASN A 102 -3.87 6.93 -9.57
C ASN A 102 -4.15 5.67 -8.74
N VAL A 103 -4.91 4.76 -9.33
CA VAL A 103 -5.30 3.50 -8.69
C VAL A 103 -4.80 2.30 -9.48
N ARG A 104 -4.32 1.30 -8.79
CA ARG A 104 -4.16 -0.09 -9.29
C ARG A 104 -4.96 -0.98 -8.37
N SER A 105 -5.70 -1.93 -8.89
CA SER A 105 -6.64 -2.73 -8.11
C SER A 105 -6.45 -4.23 -8.29
N VAL A 106 -6.88 -4.97 -7.28
CA VAL A 106 -7.10 -6.42 -7.32
C VAL A 106 -8.52 -6.76 -7.76
N TYR A 107 -9.42 -5.75 -7.79
CA TYR A 107 -10.88 -5.90 -7.93
C TYR A 107 -11.47 -6.78 -6.83
N MET A 108 -12.04 -7.96 -7.14
CA MET A 108 -12.69 -8.79 -6.15
C MET A 108 -11.80 -9.94 -5.66
N PRO A 109 -11.80 -10.23 -4.34
CA PRO A 109 -10.97 -11.27 -3.77
C PRO A 109 -11.54 -12.67 -3.99
N VAL A 110 -10.64 -13.68 -3.93
CA VAL A 110 -11.02 -15.07 -3.67
C VAL A 110 -11.35 -15.22 -2.19
N GLN A 111 -12.58 -15.62 -1.87
CA GLN A 111 -13.03 -15.70 -0.47
C GLN A 111 -14.03 -16.84 -0.26
N ALA A 112 -14.11 -17.30 0.98
CA ALA A 112 -15.18 -18.16 1.44
C ALA A 112 -16.49 -17.36 1.63
N GLN A 113 -17.60 -18.04 1.89
CA GLN A 113 -18.86 -17.38 2.19
C GLN A 113 -18.73 -16.46 3.39
N SER A 114 -19.08 -15.20 3.22
CA SER A 114 -18.98 -14.17 4.27
C SER A 114 -19.98 -14.39 5.40
N GLY A 115 -19.55 -14.06 6.61
CA GLY A 115 -20.44 -14.01 7.77
C GLY A 115 -21.41 -12.83 7.68
N LYS A 116 -22.56 -12.97 8.39
CA LYS A 116 -23.61 -11.95 8.39
C LYS A 116 -23.11 -10.56 8.77
N MET A 117 -22.20 -10.46 9.74
CA MET A 117 -21.69 -9.16 10.20
C MET A 117 -20.92 -8.43 9.10
N PHE A 118 -20.14 -9.15 8.30
CA PHE A 118 -19.43 -8.57 7.15
C PHE A 118 -20.41 -8.12 6.07
N ILE A 119 -21.39 -8.99 5.72
CA ILE A 119 -22.44 -8.67 4.75
C ILE A 119 -23.21 -7.40 5.18
N ASP A 120 -23.60 -7.30 6.48
CA ASP A 120 -24.30 -6.15 7.01
C ASP A 120 -23.42 -4.87 7.00
N ALA A 121 -22.10 -5.02 7.14
CA ALA A 121 -21.15 -3.91 7.12
C ALA A 121 -20.97 -3.33 5.72
N ILE A 122 -20.79 -4.19 4.70
CA ILE A 122 -20.58 -3.77 3.31
C ILE A 122 -21.87 -3.55 2.53
N GLY A 123 -23.00 -4.10 3.00
CA GLY A 123 -24.33 -3.88 2.44
C GLY A 123 -24.76 -4.84 1.32
N TYR A 124 -23.93 -5.84 0.98
CA TYR A 124 -24.25 -6.89 -0.01
C TYR A 124 -23.52 -8.19 0.31
N GLU A 125 -23.93 -9.31 -0.28
CA GLU A 125 -23.20 -10.58 -0.20
C GLU A 125 -22.24 -10.69 -1.38
N PRO A 126 -20.90 -10.61 -1.13
CA PRO A 126 -19.94 -10.73 -2.21
C PRO A 126 -19.88 -12.16 -2.75
N PRO A 127 -19.47 -12.36 -4.02
CA PRO A 127 -19.27 -13.68 -4.57
C PRO A 127 -18.23 -14.47 -3.76
N TYR A 128 -18.44 -15.77 -3.61
CA TYR A 128 -17.57 -16.65 -2.87
C TYR A 128 -17.32 -17.98 -3.61
N VAL A 129 -16.22 -18.64 -3.30
CA VAL A 129 -15.78 -19.88 -3.93
C VAL A 129 -16.10 -21.10 -3.07
N LYS A 130 -16.46 -22.23 -3.71
CA LYS A 130 -16.71 -23.52 -3.07
C LYS A 130 -15.83 -24.63 -3.63
N THR A 131 -15.35 -24.46 -4.85
CA THR A 131 -14.58 -25.48 -5.59
C THR A 131 -13.34 -24.87 -6.20
N LYS A 132 -12.36 -25.70 -6.58
CA LYS A 132 -11.18 -25.25 -7.34
C LYS A 132 -11.56 -24.57 -8.66
N ASP A 133 -12.62 -25.04 -9.33
CA ASP A 133 -13.08 -24.42 -10.57
C ASP A 133 -13.68 -23.02 -10.33
N ASP A 134 -14.31 -22.78 -9.15
CA ASP A 134 -14.74 -21.42 -8.77
C ASP A 134 -13.52 -20.53 -8.55
N VAL A 135 -12.48 -21.01 -7.88
CA VAL A 135 -11.22 -20.27 -7.66
C VAL A 135 -10.61 -19.86 -9.00
N ARG A 136 -10.40 -20.81 -9.93
CA ARG A 136 -9.82 -20.51 -11.25
C ARG A 136 -10.64 -19.47 -12.00
N ARG A 137 -11.96 -19.68 -12.07
CA ARG A 137 -12.87 -18.75 -12.76
C ARG A 137 -12.82 -17.34 -12.15
N THR A 138 -12.75 -17.21 -10.82
CA THR A 138 -12.61 -15.92 -10.15
C THR A 138 -11.29 -15.27 -10.54
N ILE A 139 -10.16 -15.97 -10.43
CA ILE A 139 -8.83 -15.46 -10.78
C ILE A 139 -8.79 -15.01 -12.25
N ASP A 140 -9.24 -15.86 -13.17
CA ASP A 140 -9.26 -15.53 -14.61
C ASP A 140 -10.12 -14.31 -14.91
N THR A 141 -11.25 -14.17 -14.20
CA THR A 141 -12.15 -13.02 -14.33
C THR A 141 -11.46 -11.72 -13.88
N GLU A 142 -10.80 -11.74 -12.71
CA GLU A 142 -10.17 -10.52 -12.18
C GLU A 142 -8.91 -10.14 -12.99
N ILE A 143 -8.16 -11.12 -13.48
CA ILE A 143 -7.05 -10.88 -14.43
C ILE A 143 -7.56 -10.24 -15.73
N ALA A 144 -8.70 -10.72 -16.26
CA ALA A 144 -9.29 -10.16 -17.47
C ALA A 144 -9.76 -8.69 -17.30
N LYS A 145 -10.08 -8.25 -16.08
CA LYS A 145 -10.37 -6.85 -15.75
C LYS A 145 -9.09 -6.00 -15.61
N GLY A 146 -7.91 -6.61 -15.51
CA GLY A 146 -6.63 -5.92 -15.32
C GLY A 146 -6.08 -5.96 -13.89
N ALA A 147 -6.54 -6.90 -13.06
CA ALA A 147 -6.00 -7.07 -11.71
C ALA A 147 -4.47 -7.17 -11.71
N ILE A 148 -3.82 -6.36 -10.87
CA ILE A 148 -2.34 -6.36 -10.79
C ILE A 148 -1.82 -7.58 -10.04
N MET A 149 -2.58 -8.11 -9.11
CA MET A 149 -2.34 -9.33 -8.33
C MET A 149 -3.67 -9.95 -7.93
N ILE A 150 -3.64 -11.11 -7.29
CA ILE A 150 -4.83 -11.79 -6.77
C ILE A 150 -4.90 -11.58 -5.25
N LYS A 151 -6.06 -11.15 -4.76
CA LYS A 151 -6.36 -11.05 -3.32
C LYS A 151 -7.11 -12.30 -2.88
N MET A 152 -6.76 -12.85 -1.69
CA MET A 152 -7.59 -13.80 -0.97
C MET A 152 -7.90 -13.29 0.43
N LEU A 153 -9.02 -13.76 0.99
CA LEU A 153 -9.39 -13.45 2.37
C LEU A 153 -9.21 -14.70 3.24
N LEU A 154 -8.29 -14.58 4.20
CA LEU A 154 -8.05 -15.57 5.24
C LEU A 154 -8.40 -14.94 6.58
N ASP A 155 -9.53 -15.34 7.17
CA ASP A 155 -9.92 -14.90 8.51
C ASP A 155 -10.55 -16.07 9.26
N LEU A 156 -10.56 -15.99 10.58
CA LEU A 156 -11.17 -17.02 11.42
C LEU A 156 -12.69 -16.85 11.47
N PRO A 157 -13.45 -17.96 11.31
CA PRO A 157 -14.90 -17.91 11.45
C PRO A 157 -15.29 -17.58 12.89
N PRO A 158 -16.49 -17.13 13.13
CA PRO A 158 -17.67 -17.16 12.26
C PRO A 158 -18.39 -15.80 12.10
N ILE A 159 -17.75 -14.68 12.35
CA ILE A 159 -18.51 -13.43 12.53
C ILE A 159 -18.32 -12.50 11.33
N THR A 160 -17.11 -12.44 10.78
CA THR A 160 -16.78 -11.49 9.70
C THR A 160 -16.65 -12.18 8.36
N MET A 161 -15.66 -13.02 8.18
CA MET A 161 -15.36 -13.71 6.93
C MET A 161 -15.15 -15.19 7.22
N GLY A 162 -15.52 -16.05 6.26
CA GLY A 162 -15.23 -17.48 6.35
C GLY A 162 -13.77 -17.76 6.01
N MET A 163 -13.18 -18.78 6.64
CA MET A 163 -11.87 -19.30 6.25
C MET A 163 -12.01 -20.16 4.98
N LEU A 164 -11.13 -19.92 4.00
CA LEU A 164 -10.95 -20.84 2.87
C LEU A 164 -10.41 -22.18 3.37
N SER A 165 -10.85 -23.29 2.77
CA SER A 165 -10.19 -24.57 3.03
C SER A 165 -8.76 -24.56 2.51
N GLU A 166 -7.86 -25.32 3.13
CA GLU A 166 -6.46 -25.43 2.72
C GLU A 166 -6.33 -25.81 1.24
N GLU A 167 -7.22 -26.68 0.73
CA GLU A 167 -7.26 -27.05 -0.68
C GLU A 167 -7.57 -25.87 -1.62
N LEU A 168 -8.42 -24.92 -1.20
CA LEU A 168 -8.74 -23.72 -1.98
C LEU A 168 -7.66 -22.66 -1.85
N ILE A 169 -6.98 -22.57 -0.69
CA ILE A 169 -5.79 -21.70 -0.51
C ILE A 169 -4.69 -22.14 -1.46
N GLU A 170 -4.34 -23.43 -1.45
CA GLU A 170 -3.33 -24.02 -2.33
C GLU A 170 -3.65 -23.77 -3.81
N GLU A 171 -4.91 -24.01 -4.22
CA GLU A 171 -5.33 -23.79 -5.59
C GLU A 171 -5.27 -22.31 -5.99
N THR A 172 -5.59 -21.39 -5.07
CA THR A 172 -5.51 -19.95 -5.33
C THR A 172 -4.07 -19.54 -5.63
N VAL A 173 -3.12 -19.92 -4.77
CA VAL A 173 -1.70 -19.61 -4.94
C VAL A 173 -1.17 -20.24 -6.23
N ARG A 174 -1.41 -21.53 -6.41
CA ARG A 174 -0.93 -22.27 -7.60
C ARG A 174 -1.42 -21.63 -8.90
N HIS A 175 -2.73 -21.41 -9.05
CA HIS A 175 -3.31 -20.90 -10.29
C HIS A 175 -2.91 -19.44 -10.56
N ALA A 176 -2.87 -18.58 -9.53
CA ALA A 176 -2.39 -17.21 -9.67
C ALA A 176 -0.94 -17.16 -10.15
N HIS A 177 -0.05 -17.99 -9.55
CA HIS A 177 1.36 -18.06 -9.94
C HIS A 177 1.51 -18.61 -11.37
N GLU A 178 0.72 -19.61 -11.78
CA GLU A 178 0.69 -20.09 -13.18
C GLU A 178 0.28 -19.00 -14.17
N CYS A 179 -0.55 -18.05 -13.74
CA CYS A 179 -0.92 -16.85 -14.51
C CYS A 179 0.09 -15.68 -14.37
N GLY A 180 1.21 -15.88 -13.67
CA GLY A 180 2.23 -14.85 -13.45
C GLY A 180 1.78 -13.72 -12.51
N LYS A 181 0.83 -13.99 -11.60
CA LYS A 181 0.32 -13.01 -10.63
C LYS A 181 0.76 -13.34 -9.22
N LEU A 182 1.15 -12.30 -8.46
CA LEU A 182 1.34 -12.41 -7.03
C LEU A 182 0.00 -12.63 -6.33
N VAL A 183 0.05 -13.23 -5.14
CA VAL A 183 -1.11 -13.42 -4.26
C VAL A 183 -0.92 -12.61 -2.99
N SER A 184 -1.91 -11.81 -2.64
CA SER A 184 -2.00 -11.14 -1.34
C SER A 184 -3.12 -11.73 -0.50
N ALA A 185 -2.92 -11.83 0.81
CA ALA A 185 -3.93 -12.36 1.72
C ALA A 185 -4.29 -11.38 2.84
N HIS A 186 -5.58 -11.27 3.16
CA HIS A 186 -6.04 -10.67 4.41
C HIS A 186 -5.76 -11.64 5.55
N THR A 187 -4.98 -11.22 6.56
CA THR A 187 -4.47 -12.09 7.62
C THR A 187 -4.45 -11.35 8.97
N THR A 188 -5.54 -11.45 9.75
CA THR A 188 -5.70 -10.73 11.03
C THR A 188 -5.49 -11.60 12.27
N SER A 189 -5.08 -12.86 12.07
CA SER A 189 -4.80 -13.82 13.13
C SER A 189 -3.51 -14.60 12.88
N VAL A 190 -2.89 -15.16 13.94
CA VAL A 190 -1.69 -16.01 13.82
C VAL A 190 -1.96 -17.22 12.94
N GLU A 191 -3.16 -17.81 13.00
CA GLU A 191 -3.50 -18.95 12.15
C GLU A 191 -3.55 -18.57 10.67
N ALA A 192 -4.10 -17.39 10.33
CA ALA A 192 -4.09 -16.89 8.96
C ALA A 192 -2.65 -16.64 8.45
N TYR A 193 -1.76 -16.12 9.30
CA TYR A 193 -0.33 -15.99 8.99
C TYR A 193 0.32 -17.34 8.70
N ARG A 194 0.05 -18.34 9.57
CA ARG A 194 0.56 -19.71 9.41
C ARG A 194 0.14 -20.31 8.07
N LEU A 195 -1.14 -20.22 7.73
CA LEU A 195 -1.66 -20.73 6.46
C LEU A 195 -1.09 -19.98 5.26
N ALA A 196 -1.01 -18.65 5.32
CA ALA A 196 -0.44 -17.85 4.25
C ALA A 196 1.05 -18.21 4.03
N ALA A 197 1.85 -18.31 5.08
CA ALA A 197 3.25 -18.72 4.99
C ALA A 197 3.38 -20.15 4.46
N LYS A 198 2.59 -21.10 5.00
CA LYS A 198 2.60 -22.51 4.58
C LYS A 198 2.39 -22.67 3.08
N TYR A 199 1.41 -21.97 2.52
CA TYR A 199 1.03 -22.09 1.11
C TYR A 199 1.76 -21.13 0.17
N GLY A 200 2.66 -20.28 0.69
CA GLY A 200 3.50 -19.40 -0.13
C GLY A 200 2.72 -18.23 -0.75
N VAL A 201 1.86 -17.61 0.06
CA VAL A 201 1.24 -16.32 -0.29
C VAL A 201 2.32 -15.26 -0.32
N ASP A 202 2.38 -14.43 -1.37
CA ASP A 202 3.49 -13.47 -1.57
C ASP A 202 3.42 -12.27 -0.63
N ILE A 203 2.19 -11.80 -0.31
CA ILE A 203 1.97 -10.58 0.48
C ILE A 203 0.93 -10.85 1.58
N LEU A 204 1.35 -10.66 2.84
CA LEU A 204 0.48 -10.73 4.02
C LEU A 204 -0.01 -9.34 4.37
N ASN A 205 -1.32 -9.13 4.31
CA ASN A 205 -1.92 -7.86 4.70
C ASN A 205 -2.45 -7.93 6.12
N HIS A 206 -2.28 -6.83 6.84
CA HIS A 206 -2.59 -6.65 8.24
C HIS A 206 -1.59 -7.38 9.16
N THR A 207 -1.75 -7.18 10.44
CA THR A 207 -0.94 -7.84 11.45
C THR A 207 -1.87 -8.47 12.49
N PRO A 208 -1.60 -9.72 12.93
CA PRO A 208 -2.38 -10.37 13.97
C PRO A 208 -2.49 -9.55 15.24
N LYS A 209 -3.70 -9.48 15.80
CA LYS A 209 -4.01 -8.79 17.05
C LYS A 209 -4.39 -9.74 18.19
N ASP A 210 -4.56 -11.03 17.89
CA ASP A 210 -4.88 -12.09 18.85
C ASP A 210 -3.69 -12.39 19.74
N GLU A 211 -2.53 -12.64 19.16
CA GLU A 211 -1.26 -12.84 19.87
C GLU A 211 -0.08 -12.43 18.97
N PRO A 212 1.12 -12.16 19.53
CA PRO A 212 2.31 -11.91 18.72
C PRO A 212 2.67 -13.14 17.88
N VAL A 213 3.00 -12.94 16.61
CA VAL A 213 3.37 -14.04 15.71
C VAL A 213 4.59 -14.77 16.24
N PRO A 214 4.53 -16.11 16.39
CA PRO A 214 5.66 -16.95 16.81
C PRO A 214 6.84 -16.85 15.85
N MET A 215 8.06 -16.97 16.39
CA MET A 215 9.29 -16.82 15.58
C MET A 215 9.40 -17.87 14.48
N GLU A 216 8.93 -19.10 14.67
CA GLU A 216 8.95 -20.12 13.63
C GLU A 216 8.13 -19.73 12.38
N ILE A 217 7.04 -18.97 12.53
CA ILE A 217 6.26 -18.45 11.40
C ILE A 217 7.01 -17.28 10.74
N ILE A 218 7.64 -16.42 11.54
CA ILE A 218 8.44 -15.29 11.03
C ILE A 218 9.64 -15.80 10.23
N GLU A 219 10.31 -16.85 10.70
CA GLU A 219 11.40 -17.49 9.98
C GLU A 219 10.92 -18.07 8.64
N GLU A 220 9.76 -18.73 8.62
CA GLU A 220 9.16 -19.24 7.38
C GLU A 220 8.81 -18.11 6.40
N ILE A 221 8.23 -16.99 6.88
CA ILE A 221 7.97 -15.79 6.11
C ILE A 221 9.26 -15.25 5.49
N LYS A 222 10.33 -15.18 6.27
CA LYS A 222 11.63 -14.71 5.82
C LYS A 222 12.27 -15.64 4.80
N GLU A 223 12.27 -16.95 5.05
CA GLU A 223 12.86 -17.97 4.16
C GLU A 223 12.18 -17.98 2.78
N LYS A 224 10.87 -17.75 2.75
CA LYS A 224 10.08 -17.69 1.51
C LYS A 224 10.06 -16.29 0.86
N ASP A 225 10.79 -15.32 1.40
CA ASP A 225 10.86 -13.93 0.94
C ASP A 225 9.49 -13.24 0.81
N LEU A 226 8.55 -13.56 1.73
CA LEU A 226 7.23 -12.97 1.73
C LEU A 226 7.29 -11.51 2.17
N THR A 227 6.35 -10.72 1.72
CA THR A 227 6.23 -9.29 2.05
C THR A 227 5.07 -9.07 3.02
N VAL A 228 5.20 -8.13 3.95
CA VAL A 228 4.13 -7.78 4.90
C VAL A 228 3.70 -6.33 4.71
N ILE A 229 2.38 -6.09 4.71
CA ILE A 229 1.76 -4.76 4.76
C ILE A 229 0.99 -4.68 6.09
N PRO A 230 1.56 -4.07 7.14
CA PRO A 230 1.04 -4.19 8.50
C PRO A 230 -0.31 -3.52 8.73
N THR A 231 -0.60 -2.41 8.06
CA THR A 231 -1.83 -1.60 8.23
C THR A 231 -2.14 -1.27 9.69
N MET A 232 -1.11 -0.81 10.42
CA MET A 232 -1.18 -0.62 11.87
C MET A 232 -2.23 0.41 12.27
N VAL A 233 -2.42 1.46 11.47
CA VAL A 233 -3.41 2.49 11.72
C VAL A 233 -4.84 1.92 11.74
N MET A 234 -5.15 0.98 10.84
CA MET A 234 -6.44 0.28 10.84
C MET A 234 -6.53 -0.68 12.02
N GLN A 235 -5.47 -1.44 12.33
CA GLN A 235 -5.48 -2.39 13.45
C GLN A 235 -5.69 -1.68 14.79
N GLU A 236 -5.04 -0.52 15.03
CA GLU A 236 -5.27 0.30 16.22
C GLU A 236 -6.74 0.72 16.32
N GLY A 237 -7.28 1.27 15.23
CA GLY A 237 -8.67 1.72 15.18
C GLY A 237 -9.67 0.59 15.43
N ILE A 238 -9.47 -0.58 14.81
CA ILE A 238 -10.33 -1.76 15.02
C ILE A 238 -10.24 -2.25 16.47
N VAL A 239 -9.05 -2.43 17.03
CA VAL A 239 -8.86 -2.87 18.42
C VAL A 239 -9.56 -1.90 19.37
N ARG A 240 -9.30 -0.60 19.26
CA ARG A 240 -9.89 0.45 20.09
C ARG A 240 -11.43 0.47 20.04
N ASN A 241 -12.00 0.27 18.86
CA ASN A 241 -13.45 0.27 18.70
C ASN A 241 -14.09 -1.06 19.18
N MET A 242 -13.45 -2.18 18.88
CA MET A 242 -13.90 -3.50 19.33
C MET A 242 -13.87 -3.61 20.86
N GLN A 243 -12.88 -3.02 21.54
CA GLN A 243 -12.82 -2.98 23.01
C GLN A 243 -14.08 -2.34 23.65
N LYS A 244 -14.76 -1.44 22.91
CA LYS A 244 -16.00 -0.80 23.40
C LYS A 244 -17.24 -1.65 23.24
N VAL A 245 -17.27 -2.54 22.22
CA VAL A 245 -18.49 -3.28 21.83
C VAL A 245 -18.38 -4.80 22.04
N MET A 246 -17.18 -5.36 21.91
CA MET A 246 -16.88 -6.80 22.08
C MET A 246 -15.48 -6.99 22.64
N PRO A 247 -15.19 -6.60 23.89
CA PRO A 247 -13.83 -6.58 24.46
C PRO A 247 -13.13 -7.93 24.41
N GLU A 248 -13.86 -9.05 24.55
CA GLU A 248 -13.33 -10.43 24.49
C GLU A 248 -12.81 -10.83 23.10
N ARG A 249 -13.09 -10.03 22.05
CA ARG A 249 -12.69 -10.28 20.67
C ARG A 249 -11.87 -9.15 20.06
N ALA A 250 -11.62 -8.11 20.83
CA ALA A 250 -10.91 -6.92 20.35
C ALA A 250 -9.45 -7.25 19.95
N GLY A 251 -8.83 -8.21 20.62
CA GLY A 251 -7.40 -8.38 20.55
C GLY A 251 -6.63 -7.29 21.30
N ASN A 252 -5.34 -7.15 21.03
CA ASN A 252 -4.49 -6.15 21.65
C ASN A 252 -3.57 -5.52 20.61
N PHE A 253 -3.48 -4.20 20.57
CA PHE A 253 -2.59 -3.49 19.66
C PHE A 253 -1.11 -3.69 20.02
N ASP A 254 -0.78 -3.97 21.27
CA ASP A 254 0.59 -4.34 21.69
C ASP A 254 1.08 -5.63 20.98
N ASN A 255 0.18 -6.56 20.65
CA ASN A 255 0.51 -7.77 19.88
C ASN A 255 0.87 -7.41 18.43
N VAL A 256 0.18 -6.41 17.85
CA VAL A 256 0.48 -5.87 16.51
C VAL A 256 1.87 -5.23 16.52
N MET A 257 2.14 -4.35 17.48
CA MET A 257 3.44 -3.67 17.64
C MET A 257 4.58 -4.68 17.81
N GLU A 258 4.39 -5.67 18.69
CA GLU A 258 5.39 -6.71 18.95
C GLU A 258 5.66 -7.56 17.70
N THR A 259 4.62 -7.91 16.94
CA THR A 259 4.78 -8.67 15.71
C THR A 259 5.55 -7.88 14.65
N VAL A 260 5.20 -6.61 14.44
CA VAL A 260 5.91 -5.75 13.47
C VAL A 260 7.38 -5.59 13.86
N ARG A 261 7.67 -5.41 15.16
CA ARG A 261 9.05 -5.36 15.67
C ARG A 261 9.82 -6.65 15.37
N ARG A 262 9.24 -7.83 15.65
CA ARG A 262 9.85 -9.13 15.35
C ARG A 262 10.11 -9.34 13.86
N LEU A 263 9.15 -8.98 13.01
CA LEU A 263 9.29 -9.03 11.56
C LEU A 263 10.44 -8.15 11.07
N HIS A 264 10.54 -6.93 11.60
CA HIS A 264 11.63 -6.01 11.30
C HIS A 264 12.99 -6.55 11.75
N GLU A 265 13.12 -7.02 13.00
CA GLU A 265 14.34 -7.60 13.55
C GLU A 265 14.80 -8.85 12.76
N ALA A 266 13.87 -9.65 12.25
CA ALA A 266 14.16 -10.76 11.36
C ALA A 266 14.55 -10.34 9.94
N GLY A 267 14.38 -9.08 9.58
CA GLY A 267 14.65 -8.54 8.25
C GLY A 267 13.62 -8.97 7.21
N VAL A 268 12.37 -9.13 7.61
CA VAL A 268 11.25 -9.34 6.68
C VAL A 268 10.95 -8.03 5.96
N ARG A 269 10.69 -8.12 4.65
CA ARG A 269 10.32 -6.96 3.84
C ARG A 269 8.94 -6.45 4.24
N MET A 270 8.85 -5.15 4.53
CA MET A 270 7.58 -4.50 4.86
C MET A 270 7.30 -3.33 3.92
N LEU A 271 6.02 -3.16 3.57
CA LEU A 271 5.53 -2.03 2.81
C LEU A 271 4.60 -1.18 3.68
N VAL A 272 4.35 0.04 3.23
CA VAL A 272 3.43 0.97 3.89
C VAL A 272 2.05 0.89 3.27
N GLY A 273 1.05 0.55 4.06
CA GLY A 273 -0.35 0.53 3.65
C GLY A 273 -1.24 0.86 4.84
N THR A 274 -2.28 1.66 4.61
CA THR A 274 -3.11 2.22 5.69
C THR A 274 -4.39 1.46 5.95
N ASP A 275 -4.86 0.68 4.98
CA ASP A 275 -6.22 0.14 4.92
C ASP A 275 -7.27 1.27 4.99
N ALA A 276 -6.96 2.43 4.37
CA ALA A 276 -7.86 3.56 4.32
C ALA A 276 -9.20 3.15 3.71
N ASN A 277 -10.27 3.39 4.46
CA ASN A 277 -11.60 2.91 4.12
C ASN A 277 -12.67 3.79 4.75
N ARG A 278 -13.43 4.52 3.92
CA ARG A 278 -14.51 5.41 4.38
C ARG A 278 -15.85 4.69 4.56
N THR A 279 -15.98 3.47 4.05
CA THR A 279 -17.22 2.68 4.16
C THR A 279 -17.22 1.71 5.33
N ASN A 280 -16.08 1.48 5.97
CA ASN A 280 -15.97 0.58 7.12
C ASN A 280 -16.59 1.21 8.36
N LYS A 281 -17.79 0.72 8.74
CA LYS A 281 -18.53 1.22 9.92
C LYS A 281 -17.85 0.93 11.26
N MET A 282 -16.94 -0.04 11.30
CA MET A 282 -16.20 -0.40 12.52
C MET A 282 -14.99 0.51 12.73
N CYS A 283 -14.37 0.97 11.65
CA CYS A 283 -13.21 1.84 11.72
C CYS A 283 -13.11 2.66 10.43
N PHE A 284 -13.27 3.97 10.56
CA PHE A 284 -13.10 4.90 9.47
C PHE A 284 -11.66 5.39 9.44
N ILE A 285 -10.95 5.13 8.35
CA ILE A 285 -9.58 5.61 8.11
C ILE A 285 -9.58 6.51 6.88
N THR A 286 -9.07 7.73 7.04
CA THR A 286 -9.05 8.75 6.00
C THR A 286 -7.99 8.43 4.95
N HIS A 287 -8.33 8.52 3.67
CA HIS A 287 -7.36 8.41 2.58
C HIS A 287 -6.37 9.59 2.61
N GLY A 288 -5.11 9.29 2.40
CA GLY A 288 -4.02 10.24 2.35
C GLY A 288 -3.39 10.51 3.71
N GLU A 289 -3.98 11.34 4.57
CA GLU A 289 -3.38 11.78 5.84
C GLU A 289 -3.01 10.61 6.78
N SER A 290 -3.76 9.52 6.74
CA SER A 290 -3.50 8.32 7.56
C SER A 290 -2.15 7.65 7.28
N ILE A 291 -1.54 7.89 6.11
CA ILE A 291 -0.21 7.35 5.79
C ILE A 291 0.86 7.82 6.78
N PHE A 292 0.72 9.06 7.28
CA PHE A 292 1.66 9.60 8.26
C PHE A 292 1.52 8.94 9.64
N HIS A 293 0.31 8.50 10.00
CA HIS A 293 0.12 7.72 11.23
C HIS A 293 0.69 6.31 11.09
N GLU A 294 0.60 5.73 9.88
CA GLU A 294 1.28 4.46 9.60
C GLU A 294 2.80 4.62 9.70
N PHE A 295 3.38 5.72 9.19
CA PHE A 295 4.81 6.03 9.38
C PHE A 295 5.19 6.10 10.86
N ASP A 296 4.38 6.78 11.69
CA ASP A 296 4.65 6.90 13.14
C ASP A 296 4.66 5.52 13.81
N PHE A 297 3.67 4.67 13.55
CA PHE A 297 3.60 3.33 14.15
C PHE A 297 4.74 2.43 13.67
N LEU A 298 5.09 2.46 12.39
CA LEU A 298 6.23 1.70 11.87
C LEU A 298 7.54 2.16 12.51
N HIS A 299 7.73 3.47 12.67
CA HIS A 299 8.90 4.03 13.34
C HIS A 299 8.95 3.64 14.82
N GLU A 300 7.82 3.70 15.53
CA GLU A 300 7.69 3.26 16.93
C GLU A 300 7.98 1.75 17.07
N ALA A 301 7.61 0.94 16.10
CA ALA A 301 7.92 -0.49 16.05
C ALA A 301 9.40 -0.77 15.72
N GLY A 302 10.20 0.25 15.40
CA GLY A 302 11.65 0.16 15.22
C GLY A 302 12.15 0.25 13.77
N LEU A 303 11.27 0.42 12.78
CA LEU A 303 11.72 0.61 11.39
C LEU A 303 12.51 1.91 11.25
N SER A 304 13.58 1.86 10.47
CA SER A 304 14.31 3.08 10.13
C SER A 304 13.49 3.99 9.21
N ASN A 305 13.75 5.30 9.26
CA ASN A 305 13.13 6.26 8.35
C ASN A 305 13.32 5.83 6.88
N LEU A 306 14.47 5.26 6.56
CA LEU A 306 14.79 4.81 5.21
C LEU A 306 13.95 3.58 4.81
N ASP A 307 13.72 2.63 5.71
CA ASP A 307 12.87 1.46 5.44
C ASP A 307 11.43 1.90 5.18
N ILE A 308 10.91 2.86 5.97
CA ILE A 308 9.58 3.43 5.78
C ILE A 308 9.47 4.14 4.42
N LEU A 309 10.45 5.00 4.09
CA LEU A 309 10.47 5.71 2.80
C LEU A 309 10.52 4.73 1.62
N ARG A 310 11.35 3.71 1.68
CA ARG A 310 11.42 2.66 0.65
C ARG A 310 10.11 1.87 0.57
N GLY A 311 9.52 1.52 1.71
CA GLY A 311 8.27 0.78 1.80
C GLY A 311 7.07 1.50 1.19
N THR A 312 7.14 2.83 1.04
CA THR A 312 6.13 3.66 0.39
C THR A 312 6.56 4.23 -0.98
N THR A 313 7.76 3.87 -1.46
CA THR A 313 8.28 4.37 -2.75
C THR A 313 8.90 3.23 -3.58
N SER A 314 10.23 3.08 -3.56
CA SER A 314 10.95 2.18 -4.47
C SER A 314 10.60 0.71 -4.24
N THR A 315 10.60 0.23 -3.00
CA THR A 315 10.27 -1.18 -2.71
C THR A 315 8.80 -1.49 -3.05
N ALA A 316 7.87 -0.57 -2.76
CA ALA A 316 6.48 -0.72 -3.17
C ALA A 316 6.34 -0.78 -4.68
N ALA A 317 7.01 0.12 -5.41
CA ALA A 317 6.99 0.12 -6.87
C ALA A 317 7.52 -1.18 -7.47
N ASP A 318 8.62 -1.70 -6.94
CA ASP A 318 9.23 -2.95 -7.41
C ASP A 318 8.30 -4.15 -7.18
N ILE A 319 7.73 -4.30 -5.98
CA ILE A 319 6.83 -5.41 -5.65
C ILE A 319 5.59 -5.43 -6.55
N PHE A 320 5.00 -4.26 -6.82
CA PHE A 320 3.79 -4.18 -7.65
C PHE A 320 4.08 -4.01 -9.14
N GLY A 321 5.34 -4.11 -9.58
CA GLY A 321 5.73 -3.99 -10.99
C GLY A 321 5.49 -2.60 -11.58
N LEU A 322 5.50 -1.55 -10.77
CA LEU A 322 5.30 -0.16 -11.18
C LEU A 322 6.64 0.46 -11.61
N HIS A 323 7.23 -0.08 -12.68
CA HIS A 323 8.58 0.25 -13.10
C HIS A 323 8.76 1.69 -13.59
N ASP A 324 7.68 2.46 -13.75
CA ASP A 324 7.69 3.85 -14.21
C ASP A 324 7.80 4.89 -13.09
N ARG A 325 7.74 4.48 -11.80
CA ARG A 325 7.66 5.36 -10.61
C ARG A 325 8.42 4.81 -9.40
N GLY A 326 8.28 5.42 -8.23
CA GLY A 326 8.88 4.97 -6.96
C GLY A 326 10.32 5.45 -6.74
N CYS A 327 10.97 6.04 -7.74
CA CYS A 327 12.30 6.68 -7.60
C CYS A 327 12.40 7.91 -8.50
N ILE A 328 13.38 8.78 -8.21
CA ILE A 328 13.68 9.97 -9.03
C ILE A 328 14.85 9.62 -9.94
N GLU A 329 14.54 9.16 -11.15
CA GLU A 329 15.50 8.77 -12.18
C GLU A 329 15.05 9.23 -13.56
N VAL A 330 15.98 9.42 -14.46
CA VAL A 330 15.70 9.79 -15.85
C VAL A 330 14.84 8.71 -16.52
N GLY A 331 13.77 9.13 -17.17
CA GLY A 331 12.78 8.27 -17.82
C GLY A 331 11.62 7.84 -16.92
N LYS A 332 11.68 8.07 -15.62
CA LYS A 332 10.58 7.79 -14.70
C LYS A 332 9.50 8.88 -14.77
N ARG A 333 8.28 8.49 -14.45
CA ARG A 333 7.12 9.37 -14.30
C ARG A 333 7.41 10.40 -13.19
N ALA A 334 7.07 11.64 -13.45
CA ALA A 334 7.27 12.74 -12.49
C ALA A 334 6.11 12.80 -11.48
N ASP A 335 5.94 11.73 -10.69
CA ASP A 335 5.15 11.69 -9.48
C ASP A 335 6.07 12.07 -8.33
N LEU A 336 5.95 13.31 -7.85
CA LEU A 336 6.97 13.94 -6.99
C LEU A 336 6.34 14.70 -5.84
N ILE A 337 7.04 14.72 -4.70
CA ILE A 337 6.67 15.47 -3.50
C ILE A 337 7.84 16.36 -3.10
N LEU A 338 7.56 17.61 -2.78
CA LEU A 338 8.53 18.54 -2.23
C LEU A 338 8.23 18.79 -0.75
N VAL A 339 9.17 18.47 0.11
CA VAL A 339 9.05 18.62 1.56
C VAL A 339 10.13 19.54 2.15
N GLU A 340 9.84 20.12 3.31
CA GLU A 340 10.83 20.90 4.07
C GLU A 340 11.50 20.02 5.11
N GLY A 341 12.81 19.80 4.95
CA GLY A 341 13.63 18.96 5.82
C GLY A 341 14.16 17.70 5.13
N ASP A 342 14.87 16.88 5.89
CA ASP A 342 15.47 15.61 5.43
C ASP A 342 14.72 14.43 6.06
N PRO A 343 13.85 13.72 5.29
CA PRO A 343 13.02 12.65 5.81
C PRO A 343 13.83 11.38 6.17
N THR A 344 15.07 11.27 5.74
CA THR A 344 15.95 10.17 6.16
C THR A 344 16.44 10.35 7.59
N LYS A 345 16.44 11.59 8.09
CA LYS A 345 16.80 11.92 9.48
C LYS A 345 15.58 12.01 10.39
N ASP A 346 14.47 12.52 9.87
CA ASP A 346 13.21 12.69 10.60
C ASP A 346 12.03 12.42 9.67
N ILE A 347 11.38 11.27 9.83
CA ILE A 347 10.25 10.87 9.00
C ILE A 347 9.06 11.83 9.12
N SER A 348 8.93 12.53 10.24
CA SER A 348 7.83 13.47 10.48
C SER A 348 7.79 14.63 9.50
N VAL A 349 8.94 14.97 8.88
CA VAL A 349 9.02 16.05 7.87
C VAL A 349 8.24 15.71 6.59
N CYS A 350 7.89 14.43 6.37
CA CYS A 350 6.99 14.03 5.29
C CYS A 350 5.62 14.72 5.37
N ARG A 351 5.22 15.25 6.53
CA ARG A 351 4.01 16.08 6.71
C ARG A 351 4.17 17.51 6.21
N ASN A 352 5.41 17.98 6.04
CA ASN A 352 5.72 19.37 5.66
C ASN A 352 5.72 19.54 4.13
N ILE A 353 4.70 19.02 3.46
CA ILE A 353 4.56 19.07 2.01
C ILE A 353 4.40 20.53 1.55
N LYS A 354 5.17 20.91 0.55
CA LYS A 354 5.10 22.25 -0.09
C LYS A 354 4.47 22.17 -1.47
N LYS A 355 4.73 21.07 -2.22
CA LYS A 355 4.15 20.80 -3.53
C LYS A 355 4.07 19.32 -3.81
N VAL A 356 3.09 18.96 -4.63
CA VAL A 356 2.92 17.61 -5.18
C VAL A 356 2.72 17.73 -6.69
N TRP A 357 3.38 16.86 -7.43
CA TRP A 357 3.16 16.69 -8.87
C TRP A 357 2.75 15.26 -9.15
N VAL A 358 1.75 15.09 -10.01
CA VAL A 358 1.34 13.81 -10.58
C VAL A 358 1.57 13.89 -12.08
N LYS A 359 2.42 13.03 -12.62
CA LYS A 359 2.80 13.04 -14.03
C LYS A 359 3.27 14.44 -14.50
N GLY A 360 4.04 15.12 -13.64
CA GLY A 360 4.58 16.46 -13.89
C GLY A 360 3.55 17.61 -13.89
N ILE A 361 2.29 17.34 -13.56
CA ILE A 361 1.24 18.34 -13.38
C ILE A 361 1.12 18.63 -11.89
N GLU A 362 1.14 19.90 -11.53
CA GLU A 362 1.02 20.32 -10.12
C GLU A 362 -0.39 20.01 -9.59
N ALA A 363 -0.44 19.27 -8.48
CA ALA A 363 -1.66 18.88 -7.77
C ALA A 363 -1.86 19.69 -6.48
N LEU A 364 -0.75 20.16 -5.87
CA LEU A 364 -0.70 20.98 -4.67
C LEU A 364 0.49 21.95 -4.75
#